data_e57e86e94b4f78c9a73a88239df437ab
#
_entry.id   e57e86e94b4f78c9a73a88239df437ab
#
_cell.length_a   1.000
_cell.length_b   1.000
_cell.length_c   1.000
_cell.angle_alpha   90.00
_cell.angle_beta   90.00
_cell.angle_gamma   90.00
#
_symmetry.space_group_name_H-M   'P 1'
#
loop_
_entity.id
_entity.type
_entity.pdbx_description
1 polymer ?
#
loop_
_entity_poly.entity_id
_entity_poly.type
_entity_poly.pdbx_seq_one_letter_code
_entity_poly.pdbx_strand_id
1 'polypeptide(L)'
;MQFQKAELVISAPDSRSWPDTDLPEIVLAGRSNVGKSSFINAMCGRRKLAYVGNTPGKTRLLNFFNLDDRYMFVDVPGYGYANISKQQLLKFGAMMEEYFNERKQKKGAVILVDSRHMPSEDDHTMLEYVRYFELPIVIVATKTCLLYTSPSPRDPKTSRMPSSA
;
A
#
# COMPACT_ATOMS: atom_id res chain seq x y z
N MET A 1 -4.47 9.22 -17.11
CA MET A 1 -5.87 8.73 -16.94
C MET A 1 -6.37 9.31 -15.63
N GLN A 2 -7.45 10.06 -15.63
CA GLN A 2 -8.00 10.67 -14.41
C GLN A 2 -9.40 10.11 -14.23
N PHE A 3 -9.67 9.51 -13.06
CA PHE A 3 -11.00 9.02 -12.73
C PHE A 3 -11.94 10.18 -12.43
N GLN A 4 -13.13 10.17 -13.03
CA GLN A 4 -14.16 11.19 -12.80
C GLN A 4 -14.83 10.97 -11.44
N LYS A 5 -15.13 9.69 -11.12
CA LYS A 5 -15.70 9.26 -9.86
C LYS A 5 -14.69 8.39 -9.10
N ALA A 6 -14.44 8.71 -7.85
CA ALA A 6 -13.66 7.88 -6.95
C ALA A 6 -14.24 8.04 -5.54
N GLU A 7 -14.71 6.96 -4.95
CA GLU A 7 -15.36 6.98 -3.64
C GLU A 7 -15.05 5.72 -2.83
N LEU A 8 -14.95 5.86 -1.51
CA LEU A 8 -14.92 4.73 -0.60
C LEU A 8 -16.32 4.14 -0.49
N VAL A 9 -16.48 2.89 -0.92
CA VAL A 9 -17.75 2.17 -0.83
C VAL A 9 -17.96 1.65 0.58
N ILE A 10 -16.98 0.93 1.11
CA ILE A 10 -17.05 0.32 2.45
C ILE A 10 -15.66 -0.01 2.99
N SER A 11 -15.56 -0.04 4.33
CA SER A 11 -14.45 -0.65 5.06
C SER A 11 -14.95 -1.96 5.68
N ALA A 12 -14.55 -3.09 5.12
CA ALA A 12 -15.09 -4.41 5.42
C ALA A 12 -14.18 -5.24 6.33
N PRO A 13 -14.69 -5.77 7.44
CA PRO A 13 -13.96 -6.66 8.33
C PRO A 13 -13.89 -8.10 7.83
N ASP A 14 -14.87 -8.54 7.07
CA ASP A 14 -15.07 -9.91 6.60
C ASP A 14 -15.93 -9.98 5.32
N SER A 15 -16.09 -11.19 4.77
CA SER A 15 -16.81 -11.46 3.52
C SER A 15 -18.28 -11.03 3.51
N ARG A 16 -18.93 -10.99 4.66
CA ARG A 16 -20.34 -10.58 4.76
C ARG A 16 -20.58 -9.10 4.45
N SER A 17 -19.50 -8.32 4.55
CA SER A 17 -19.52 -6.86 4.33
C SER A 17 -18.93 -6.46 2.97
N TRP A 18 -18.43 -7.40 2.17
CA TRP A 18 -17.87 -7.05 0.87
C TRP A 18 -18.93 -6.53 -0.09
N PRO A 19 -18.57 -5.58 -0.98
CA PRO A 19 -19.52 -5.09 -1.98
C PRO A 19 -20.01 -6.22 -2.89
N ASP A 20 -21.31 -6.28 -3.12
CA ASP A 20 -21.91 -7.18 -4.12
C ASP A 20 -21.75 -6.57 -5.52
N THR A 21 -20.65 -6.89 -6.17
CA THR A 21 -20.29 -6.34 -7.48
C THR A 21 -19.35 -7.29 -8.23
N ASP A 22 -19.45 -7.29 -9.56
CA ASP A 22 -18.56 -8.02 -10.45
C ASP A 22 -17.42 -7.15 -11.01
N LEU A 23 -17.26 -5.93 -10.50
CA LEU A 23 -16.18 -5.04 -10.96
C LEU A 23 -14.80 -5.67 -10.69
N PRO A 24 -13.88 -5.56 -11.67
CA PRO A 24 -12.52 -6.05 -11.48
C PRO A 24 -11.81 -5.29 -10.36
N GLU A 25 -11.12 -6.03 -9.50
CA GLU A 25 -10.44 -5.52 -8.32
C GLU A 25 -8.92 -5.53 -8.49
N ILE A 26 -8.30 -4.43 -8.12
CA ILE A 26 -6.84 -4.29 -7.98
C ILE A 26 -6.51 -4.17 -6.50
N VAL A 27 -5.78 -5.14 -6.00
CA VAL A 27 -5.37 -5.19 -4.59
C VAL A 27 -4.19 -4.26 -4.37
N LEU A 28 -4.25 -3.43 -3.34
CA LEU A 28 -3.18 -2.52 -2.96
C LEU A 28 -2.58 -2.96 -1.63
N ALA A 29 -1.33 -3.38 -1.66
CA ALA A 29 -0.60 -3.86 -0.48
C ALA A 29 0.68 -3.06 -0.26
N GLY A 30 1.15 -3.01 0.97
CA GLY A 30 2.39 -2.35 1.33
C GLY A 30 2.53 -2.21 2.84
N ARG A 31 3.76 -1.99 3.29
CA ARG A 31 4.03 -1.76 4.72
C ARG A 31 3.29 -0.53 5.23
N SER A 32 3.06 -0.52 6.53
CA SER A 32 2.60 0.68 7.22
C SER A 32 3.50 1.88 6.87
N ASN A 33 2.89 3.02 6.59
CA ASN A 33 3.58 4.26 6.23
C ASN A 33 4.42 4.22 4.94
N VAL A 34 4.23 3.23 4.09
CA VAL A 34 4.89 3.17 2.77
C VAL A 34 4.42 4.28 1.82
N GLY A 35 3.27 4.88 2.08
CA GLY A 35 2.64 5.89 1.21
C GLY A 35 1.45 5.37 0.41
N LYS A 36 0.84 4.25 0.83
CA LYS A 36 -0.27 3.60 0.13
C LYS A 36 -1.49 4.52 -0.01
N SER A 37 -1.93 5.18 1.05
CA SER A 37 -3.03 6.15 0.98
C SER A 37 -2.70 7.36 0.08
N SER A 38 -1.46 7.83 0.10
CA SER A 38 -1.00 8.89 -0.80
C SER A 38 -1.03 8.45 -2.25
N PHE A 39 -0.64 7.20 -2.53
CA PHE A 39 -0.71 6.60 -3.86
C PHE A 39 -2.16 6.52 -4.34
N ILE A 40 -3.09 6.01 -3.52
CA ILE A 40 -4.52 5.92 -3.85
C ILE A 40 -5.06 7.33 -4.18
N ASN A 41 -4.79 8.30 -3.33
CA ASN A 41 -5.24 9.67 -3.51
C ASN A 41 -4.69 10.29 -4.82
N ALA A 42 -3.42 10.06 -5.12
CA ALA A 42 -2.77 10.54 -6.34
C ALA A 42 -3.36 9.88 -7.60
N MET A 43 -3.51 8.57 -7.59
CA MET A 43 -4.08 7.80 -8.70
C MET A 43 -5.53 8.22 -8.99
N CYS A 44 -6.29 8.52 -7.96
CA CYS A 44 -7.69 8.95 -8.08
C CYS A 44 -7.86 10.45 -8.30
N GLY A 45 -6.79 11.24 -8.30
CA GLY A 45 -6.87 12.70 -8.41
C GLY A 45 -7.63 13.34 -7.24
N ARG A 46 -7.58 12.73 -6.06
CA ARG A 46 -8.28 13.18 -4.85
C ARG A 46 -7.29 13.46 -3.72
N ARG A 47 -7.61 14.44 -2.86
CA ARG A 47 -6.74 14.78 -1.72
C ARG A 47 -7.04 14.01 -0.44
N LYS A 48 -8.26 13.50 -0.29
CA LYS A 48 -8.76 12.89 0.96
C LYS A 48 -9.66 11.68 0.72
N LEU A 49 -9.43 10.91 -0.34
CA LEU A 49 -10.19 9.69 -0.61
C LEU A 49 -9.78 8.58 0.36
N ALA A 50 -8.49 8.25 0.37
CA ALA A 50 -7.91 7.35 1.34
C ALA A 50 -7.35 8.15 2.52
N TYR A 51 -7.64 7.69 3.72
CA TYR A 51 -7.26 8.41 4.93
C TYR A 51 -5.78 8.18 5.23
N VAL A 52 -5.02 9.26 5.23
CA VAL A 52 -3.62 9.28 5.68
C VAL A 52 -3.63 9.52 7.19
N GLY A 53 -3.79 8.46 7.98
CA GLY A 53 -3.82 8.61 9.43
C GLY A 53 -3.43 7.32 10.14
N ASN A 54 -2.37 7.43 10.93
CA ASN A 54 -1.95 6.41 11.88
C ASN A 54 -2.71 6.58 13.18
N THR A 55 -3.83 5.88 13.34
CA THR A 55 -4.36 5.65 14.68
C THR A 55 -3.98 4.23 15.07
N PRO A 56 -3.00 4.03 15.96
CA PRO A 56 -2.71 2.71 16.50
C PRO A 56 -3.97 2.14 17.16
N GLY A 57 -4.30 0.87 16.87
CA GLY A 57 -5.40 0.18 17.52
C GLY A 57 -6.75 0.20 16.82
N LYS A 58 -6.90 0.88 15.66
CA LYS A 58 -8.11 0.70 14.85
C LYS A 58 -8.15 -0.68 14.20
N THR A 59 -9.37 -1.25 14.16
CA THR A 59 -9.65 -2.50 13.45
C THR A 59 -9.14 -2.40 12.03
N ARG A 60 -8.33 -3.36 11.62
CA ARG A 60 -7.78 -3.43 10.28
C ARG A 60 -8.85 -3.96 9.35
N LEU A 61 -9.25 -3.17 8.38
CA LEU A 61 -10.34 -3.44 7.46
C LEU A 61 -9.82 -3.41 6.02
N LEU A 62 -10.48 -4.15 5.14
CA LEU A 62 -10.33 -3.99 3.71
C LEU A 62 -11.14 -2.77 3.27
N ASN A 63 -10.50 -1.81 2.62
CA ASN A 63 -11.20 -0.64 2.11
C ASN A 63 -11.43 -0.79 0.61
N PHE A 64 -12.69 -0.78 0.21
CA PHE A 64 -13.11 -0.91 -1.18
C PHE A 64 -13.41 0.47 -1.75
N PHE A 65 -12.67 0.88 -2.78
CA PHE A 65 -12.86 2.15 -3.48
C PHE A 65 -13.39 1.89 -4.88
N ASN A 66 -14.53 2.48 -5.21
CA ASN A 66 -15.10 2.43 -6.56
C ASN A 66 -14.47 3.53 -7.44
N LEU A 67 -14.05 3.15 -8.63
CA LEU A 67 -13.45 4.02 -9.63
C LEU A 67 -14.29 3.97 -10.92
N ASP A 68 -15.05 5.03 -11.16
CA ASP A 68 -15.88 5.25 -12.36
C ASP A 68 -16.89 4.12 -12.65
N ASP A 69 -17.32 3.36 -11.62
CA ASP A 69 -18.16 2.17 -11.77
C ASP A 69 -17.59 1.13 -12.76
N ARG A 70 -16.25 1.10 -12.90
CA ARG A 70 -15.51 0.23 -13.82
C ARG A 70 -14.47 -0.65 -13.13
N TYR A 71 -13.89 -0.16 -12.04
CA TYR A 71 -12.82 -0.83 -11.28
C TYR A 71 -13.02 -0.61 -9.79
N MET A 72 -12.46 -1.53 -9.01
CA MET A 72 -12.31 -1.36 -7.57
C MET A 72 -10.83 -1.35 -7.18
N PHE A 73 -10.42 -0.39 -6.36
CA PHE A 73 -9.21 -0.55 -5.56
C PHE A 73 -9.58 -1.18 -4.23
N VAL A 74 -8.85 -2.22 -3.84
CA VAL A 74 -9.00 -2.87 -2.54
C VAL A 74 -7.74 -2.64 -1.73
N ASP A 75 -7.83 -1.72 -0.80
CA ASP A 75 -6.73 -1.34 0.09
C ASP A 75 -6.68 -2.30 1.27
N VAL A 76 -5.67 -3.18 1.29
CA VAL A 76 -5.44 -4.06 2.42
C VAL A 76 -4.68 -3.33 3.52
N PRO A 77 -4.91 -3.65 4.80
CA PRO A 77 -4.20 -3.01 5.91
C PRO A 77 -2.68 -3.13 5.76
N GLY A 78 -1.95 -2.07 6.10
CA GLY A 78 -0.50 -2.09 6.09
C GLY A 78 0.06 -3.15 7.05
N TYR A 79 1.14 -3.81 6.65
CA TYR A 79 1.87 -4.78 7.46
C TYR A 79 3.16 -4.16 8.05
N GLY A 80 3.91 -4.95 8.83
CA GLY A 80 5.22 -4.52 9.36
C GLY A 80 5.15 -3.52 10.53
N TYR A 81 4.11 -3.57 11.34
CA TYR A 81 4.05 -2.79 12.58
C TYR A 81 4.85 -3.45 13.69
N ALA A 82 5.73 -2.68 14.36
CA ALA A 82 6.55 -3.17 15.46
C ALA A 82 5.74 -3.61 16.70
N ASN A 83 4.58 -2.99 16.95
CA ASN A 83 3.76 -3.18 18.14
C ASN A 83 2.37 -3.72 17.79
N ILE A 84 2.32 -4.87 17.16
CA ILE A 84 1.06 -5.57 16.88
C ILE A 84 0.89 -6.74 17.86
N SER A 85 -0.29 -6.87 18.45
CA SER A 85 -0.58 -8.04 19.29
C SER A 85 -0.69 -9.31 18.43
N LYS A 86 -0.36 -10.45 19.01
CA LYS A 86 -0.51 -11.75 18.35
C LYS A 86 -1.93 -11.97 17.86
N GLN A 87 -2.94 -11.54 18.63
CA GLN A 87 -4.34 -11.64 18.25
C GLN A 87 -4.68 -10.79 17.02
N GLN A 88 -4.14 -9.57 16.92
CA GLN A 88 -4.33 -8.71 15.76
C GLN A 88 -3.66 -9.27 14.51
N LEU A 89 -2.49 -9.90 14.67
CA LEU A 89 -1.79 -10.58 13.57
C LEU A 89 -2.61 -11.77 13.03
N LEU A 90 -3.18 -12.58 13.92
CA LEU A 90 -4.05 -13.70 13.54
C LEU A 90 -5.31 -13.21 12.80
N LYS A 91 -5.95 -12.15 13.30
CA LYS A 91 -7.12 -11.56 12.61
C LYS A 91 -6.78 -11.01 11.24
N PHE A 92 -5.62 -10.36 11.10
CA PHE A 92 -5.14 -9.90 9.81
C PHE A 92 -4.91 -11.06 8.84
N GLY A 93 -4.24 -12.12 9.29
CA GLY A 93 -4.00 -13.32 8.48
C GLY A 93 -5.30 -13.98 8.01
N ALA A 94 -6.26 -14.16 8.92
CA ALA A 94 -7.57 -14.75 8.60
C ALA A 94 -8.36 -13.91 7.57
N MET A 95 -8.36 -12.57 7.73
CA MET A 95 -9.03 -11.66 6.78
C MET A 95 -8.37 -11.72 5.39
N MET A 96 -7.04 -11.75 5.33
CA MET A 96 -6.30 -11.88 4.08
C MET A 96 -6.57 -13.23 3.41
N GLU A 97 -6.55 -14.32 4.18
CA GLU A 97 -6.82 -15.66 3.69
C GLU A 97 -8.25 -15.77 3.13
N GLU A 98 -9.25 -15.29 3.86
CA GLU A 98 -10.64 -15.25 3.40
C GLU A 98 -10.76 -14.46 2.08
N TYR A 99 -10.21 -13.24 2.03
CA TYR A 99 -10.30 -12.41 0.85
C TYR A 99 -9.59 -13.03 -0.36
N PHE A 100 -8.37 -13.53 -0.20
CA PHE A 100 -7.62 -14.10 -1.31
C PHE A 100 -8.17 -15.44 -1.80
N ASN A 101 -8.77 -16.26 -0.94
CA ASN A 101 -9.38 -17.53 -1.36
C ASN A 101 -10.77 -17.35 -1.95
N GLU A 102 -11.62 -16.52 -1.38
CA GLU A 102 -13.04 -16.49 -1.72
C GLU A 102 -13.40 -15.42 -2.75
N ARG A 103 -12.72 -14.26 -2.72
CA ARG A 103 -13.06 -13.15 -3.63
C ARG A 103 -12.56 -13.43 -5.04
N LYS A 104 -13.49 -13.50 -6.03
CA LYS A 104 -13.18 -13.88 -7.42
C LYS A 104 -12.83 -12.69 -8.33
N GLN A 105 -13.20 -11.48 -7.95
CA GLN A 105 -13.06 -10.26 -8.75
C GLN A 105 -11.62 -9.76 -8.86
N LYS A 106 -10.68 -10.29 -8.08
CA LYS A 106 -9.26 -9.90 -8.12
C LYS A 106 -8.66 -10.13 -9.51
N LYS A 107 -8.05 -9.10 -10.08
CA LYS A 107 -7.42 -9.14 -11.43
C LYS A 107 -5.93 -8.80 -11.39
N GLY A 108 -5.43 -8.31 -10.27
CA GLY A 108 -4.03 -7.99 -10.10
C GLY A 108 -3.76 -7.35 -8.74
N ALA A 109 -2.50 -7.14 -8.46
CA ALA A 109 -2.06 -6.50 -7.24
C ALA A 109 -0.97 -5.45 -7.50
N VAL A 110 -0.99 -4.40 -6.72
CA VAL A 110 0.06 -3.39 -6.65
C VAL A 110 0.69 -3.49 -5.27
N ILE A 111 1.99 -3.78 -5.22
CA ILE A 111 2.77 -3.84 -3.99
C ILE A 111 3.65 -2.59 -3.91
N LEU A 112 3.42 -1.77 -2.89
CA LEU A 112 4.19 -0.56 -2.67
C LEU A 112 5.37 -0.85 -1.73
N VAL A 113 6.55 -0.39 -2.14
CA VAL A 113 7.79 -0.51 -1.36
C VAL A 113 8.42 0.87 -1.16
N ASP A 114 9.06 1.08 -0.02
CA ASP A 114 9.77 2.32 0.28
C ASP A 114 11.16 2.28 -0.36
N SER A 115 11.41 3.11 -1.37
CA SER A 115 12.66 3.12 -2.14
C SER A 115 13.89 3.54 -1.33
N ARG A 116 13.73 4.08 -0.13
CA ARG A 116 14.84 4.51 0.73
C ARG A 116 15.53 3.34 1.45
N HIS A 117 14.90 2.17 1.46
CA HIS A 117 15.38 0.99 2.16
C HIS A 117 15.32 -0.25 1.26
N MET A 118 16.12 -1.24 1.57
CA MET A 118 15.94 -2.57 0.99
C MET A 118 14.58 -3.13 1.39
N PRO A 119 13.91 -3.87 0.49
CA PRO A 119 12.67 -4.56 0.84
C PRO A 119 12.86 -5.43 2.08
N SER A 120 11.91 -5.35 3.01
CA SER A 120 11.94 -6.15 4.24
C SER A 120 11.48 -7.58 3.99
N GLU A 121 11.68 -8.46 4.97
CA GLU A 121 11.14 -9.82 4.91
C GLU A 121 9.60 -9.83 4.81
N ASP A 122 8.92 -8.88 5.43
CA ASP A 122 7.47 -8.73 5.30
C ASP A 122 7.07 -8.37 3.85
N ASP A 123 7.89 -7.55 3.14
CA ASP A 123 7.64 -7.21 1.74
C ASP A 123 7.81 -8.45 0.85
N HIS A 124 8.83 -9.26 1.11
CA HIS A 124 9.05 -10.53 0.41
C HIS A 124 7.92 -11.52 0.71
N THR A 125 7.52 -11.65 1.96
CA THR A 125 6.41 -12.53 2.37
C THR A 125 5.11 -12.14 1.66
N MET A 126 4.78 -10.84 1.61
CA MET A 126 3.59 -10.36 0.91
C MET A 126 3.67 -10.63 -0.60
N LEU A 127 4.85 -10.42 -1.20
CA LEU A 127 5.06 -10.70 -2.62
C LEU A 127 4.82 -12.18 -2.93
N GLU A 128 5.43 -13.09 -2.17
CA GLU A 128 5.25 -14.53 -2.36
C GLU A 128 3.80 -14.96 -2.09
N TYR A 129 3.16 -14.37 -1.09
CA TYR A 129 1.74 -14.61 -0.81
C TYR A 129 0.85 -14.26 -2.00
N VAL A 130 1.02 -13.08 -2.60
CA VAL A 130 0.24 -12.66 -3.78
C VAL A 130 0.57 -13.52 -5.00
N ARG A 131 1.85 -13.91 -5.19
CA ARG A 131 2.28 -14.81 -6.27
C ARG A 131 1.64 -16.17 -6.18
N TYR A 132 1.46 -16.70 -4.98
CA TYR A 132 0.78 -17.98 -4.77
C TYR A 132 -0.63 -18.02 -5.37
N PHE A 133 -1.32 -16.87 -5.41
CA PHE A 133 -2.64 -16.74 -6.04
C PHE A 133 -2.58 -16.41 -7.54
N GLU A 134 -1.40 -16.48 -8.16
CA GLU A 134 -1.17 -16.27 -9.59
C GLU A 134 -1.69 -14.93 -10.14
N LEU A 135 -1.78 -13.91 -9.29
CA LEU A 135 -2.20 -12.57 -9.71
C LEU A 135 -1.04 -11.84 -10.39
N PRO A 136 -1.30 -11.11 -11.50
CA PRO A 136 -0.36 -10.14 -12.03
C PRO A 136 0.03 -9.11 -10.98
N ILE A 137 1.32 -8.83 -10.85
CA ILE A 137 1.85 -7.94 -9.81
C ILE A 137 2.58 -6.76 -10.45
N VAL A 138 2.28 -5.55 -9.97
CA VAL A 138 3.05 -4.34 -10.24
C VAL A 138 3.70 -3.89 -8.93
N ILE A 139 5.01 -3.68 -8.94
CA ILE A 139 5.74 -3.13 -7.80
C ILE A 139 5.91 -1.63 -8.00
N VAL A 140 5.52 -0.84 -7.02
CA VAL A 140 5.63 0.62 -7.02
C VAL A 140 6.59 1.08 -5.94
N ALA A 141 7.71 1.67 -6.36
CA ALA A 141 8.66 2.31 -5.44
C ALA A 141 8.15 3.71 -5.06
N THR A 142 7.92 3.91 -3.77
CA THR A 142 7.46 5.19 -3.22
C THR A 142 8.61 5.99 -2.62
N LYS A 143 8.37 7.27 -2.31
CA LYS A 143 9.31 8.18 -1.64
C LYS A 143 10.62 8.42 -2.41
N THR A 144 10.62 8.22 -3.71
CA THR A 144 11.80 8.41 -4.57
C THR A 144 12.36 9.83 -4.52
N CYS A 145 11.51 10.85 -4.34
CA CYS A 145 11.92 12.24 -4.20
C CYS A 145 12.79 12.50 -2.96
N LEU A 146 12.73 11.65 -1.95
CA LEU A 146 13.51 11.79 -0.72
C LEU A 146 14.95 11.26 -0.86
N LEU A 147 15.25 10.51 -1.92
CA LEU A 147 16.60 10.02 -2.22
C LEU A 147 17.56 11.14 -2.62
N TYR A 148 17.04 12.25 -3.13
CA TYR A 148 17.82 13.38 -3.63
C TYR A 148 18.02 14.48 -2.60
N THR A 149 17.49 14.35 -1.40
CA THR A 149 17.61 15.35 -0.33
C THR A 149 18.80 15.11 0.61
N SER A 150 19.42 13.94 0.56
CA SER A 150 20.68 13.68 1.27
C SER A 150 21.85 14.26 0.48
N PRO A 151 22.72 15.10 1.09
CA PRO A 151 23.92 15.55 0.42
C PRO A 151 24.76 14.33 0.03
N SER A 152 25.09 14.25 -1.25
CA SER A 152 25.98 13.19 -1.74
C SER A 152 27.33 13.31 -1.03
N PRO A 153 27.95 12.19 -0.58
CA PRO A 153 29.31 12.22 -0.04
C PRO A 153 30.36 12.70 -1.05
N ARG A 154 29.97 13.01 -2.28
CA ARG A 154 30.82 13.52 -3.36
C ARG A 154 30.50 14.96 -3.76
N ASP A 155 29.97 15.77 -2.85
CA ASP A 155 29.80 17.20 -3.13
C ASP A 155 31.18 17.86 -3.08
N PRO A 156 31.72 18.43 -4.20
CA PRO A 156 33.10 18.93 -4.27
C PRO A 156 33.32 20.24 -3.52
N LYS A 157 32.39 20.68 -2.69
CA LYS A 157 32.51 21.94 -1.92
C LYS A 157 33.27 21.83 -0.60
N THR A 158 33.80 20.69 -0.23
CA THR A 158 34.55 20.51 1.04
C THR A 158 36.06 20.46 0.90
N SER A 159 36.65 20.75 -0.27
CA SER A 159 38.07 20.90 -0.42
C SER A 159 38.50 22.35 -0.60
N ARG A 160 38.21 23.21 0.39
CA ARG A 160 39.04 24.39 0.60
C ARG A 160 40.14 24.03 1.57
N MET A 161 41.31 23.74 1.04
CA MET A 161 42.55 23.78 1.84
C MET A 161 42.74 25.19 2.41
N PRO A 162 43.13 25.32 3.68
CA PRO A 162 43.58 26.60 4.18
C PRO A 162 44.85 26.98 3.45
N SER A 163 44.87 28.12 2.77
CA SER A 163 46.10 28.72 2.27
C SER A 163 46.93 29.13 3.48
N SER A 164 48.07 28.45 3.67
CA SER A 164 49.13 28.92 4.51
C SER A 164 49.73 30.18 3.92
N ALA A 165 49.63 31.27 4.65
CA ALA A 165 50.51 32.45 4.50
C ALA A 165 51.76 32.21 5.32
#